data_952f075848295cedeb1fd92a426dfabe
#
_entry.id   952f075848295cedeb1fd92a426dfabe
#
_cell.length_a   1.000
_cell.length_b   1.000
_cell.length_c   1.000
_cell.angle_alpha   90.00
_cell.angle_beta   90.00
_cell.angle_gamma   90.00
#
_symmetry.space_group_name_H-M   'P 1'
#
loop_
_entity.id
_entity.type
_entity.pdbx_description
1 polymer ?
#
loop_
_entity_poly.entity_id
_entity_poly.type
_entity_poly.pdbx_seq_one_letter_code
_entity_poly.pdbx_strand_id
1 'polypeptide(L)'
;MNKKVEWDIIVPVKLPISLKNVDPGKLHPSLLRKIPQGGQLHYLAADAWNAMVDAAKADGVELKPTSSGDTYRSYDAQKAGFLQRYQLEPITNQSTKTFEGKTWYLKKGMAMLATPGKSQHNLGLAVDIHTAGEKKRLNWLIANVLKFGFSWEVVPSEPWHIRYTEGDQVPQAVKEWLVLNPKEPSIFGTTTEQKAALIQKEENPGAKNNEKEDIDSLPNLNDGTKGTAVRKCQLLLAAKGFPTRPDGEYGPKTTAIIRKFQEKEKLSVTGIVDRQTWMALLS
;
A
#
# COMPACT_ATOMS: atom_id res chain seq x y z
N MET A 1 -25.48 -2.19 31.68
CA MET A 1 -24.04 -2.06 31.95
C MET A 1 -23.36 -1.71 30.63
N ASN A 2 -22.92 -0.45 30.48
CA ASN A 2 -22.13 -0.06 29.32
C ASN A 2 -20.75 -0.73 29.42
N LYS A 3 -20.49 -1.75 28.61
CA LYS A 3 -19.13 -2.25 28.43
C LYS A 3 -18.27 -1.08 27.94
N LYS A 4 -17.29 -0.68 28.75
CA LYS A 4 -16.24 0.25 28.36
C LYS A 4 -15.59 -0.40 27.14
N VAL A 5 -15.70 0.21 25.97
CA VAL A 5 -15.05 -0.30 24.76
C VAL A 5 -13.56 -0.13 25.02
N GLU A 6 -12.84 -1.25 25.15
CA GLU A 6 -11.38 -1.24 25.29
C GLU A 6 -10.78 -0.77 23.98
N TRP A 7 -10.24 0.42 24.01
CA TRP A 7 -9.64 1.10 22.87
C TRP A 7 -8.09 1.05 22.90
N ASP A 8 -7.52 0.22 23.73
CA ASP A 8 -6.10 0.31 24.11
C ASP A 8 -5.17 -0.56 23.27
N ILE A 9 -5.60 -1.07 22.10
CA ILE A 9 -4.75 -1.94 21.31
C ILE A 9 -3.84 -1.10 20.39
N ILE A 10 -2.61 -0.89 20.84
CA ILE A 10 -1.53 -0.34 20.03
C ILE A 10 -0.71 -1.52 19.48
N VAL A 11 -0.75 -1.72 18.17
CA VAL A 11 0.04 -2.76 17.50
C VAL A 11 1.31 -2.12 16.90
N PRO A 12 2.50 -2.65 17.19
CA PRO A 12 3.73 -2.18 16.58
C PRO A 12 3.71 -2.33 15.06
N VAL A 13 4.22 -1.33 14.35
CA VAL A 13 4.34 -1.38 12.89
C VAL A 13 5.40 -2.40 12.49
N LYS A 14 5.00 -3.41 11.72
CA LYS A 14 5.92 -4.25 10.96
C LYS A 14 6.17 -3.55 9.62
N LEU A 15 7.43 -3.29 9.32
CA LEU A 15 7.78 -2.60 8.08
C LEU A 15 7.69 -3.55 6.88
N PRO A 16 6.97 -3.20 5.80
CA PRO A 16 7.08 -3.92 4.53
C PRO A 16 8.52 -4.00 4.04
N ILE A 17 8.91 -5.11 3.45
CA ILE A 17 10.28 -5.29 2.94
C ILE A 17 10.65 -4.21 1.91
N SER A 18 9.68 -3.78 1.10
CA SER A 18 9.85 -2.70 0.12
C SER A 18 10.22 -1.35 0.75
N LEU A 19 10.05 -1.19 2.07
CA LEU A 19 10.39 0.04 2.80
C LEU A 19 11.65 -0.09 3.67
N LYS A 20 12.31 -1.25 3.70
CA LYS A 20 13.44 -1.48 4.64
C LYS A 20 14.67 -0.60 4.39
N ASN A 21 14.94 -0.18 3.18
CA ASN A 21 16.12 0.60 2.82
C ASN A 21 15.74 1.86 2.03
N VAL A 22 14.61 2.46 2.40
CA VAL A 22 14.09 3.63 1.72
C VAL A 22 14.18 4.84 2.66
N ASP A 23 14.60 5.97 2.14
CA ASP A 23 14.55 7.23 2.87
C ASP A 23 13.10 7.64 3.10
N PRO A 24 12.63 7.77 4.37
CA PRO A 24 11.26 8.17 4.65
C PRO A 24 10.94 9.55 4.06
N GLY A 25 9.83 9.62 3.33
CA GLY A 25 9.41 10.83 2.63
C GLY A 25 10.01 11.00 1.23
N LYS A 26 10.86 10.06 0.79
CA LYS A 26 11.43 10.02 -0.56
C LYS A 26 11.08 8.71 -1.28
N LEU A 27 9.85 8.23 -1.08
CA LEU A 27 9.42 6.99 -1.68
C LEU A 27 9.34 7.12 -3.21
N HIS A 28 9.83 6.06 -3.90
CA HIS A 28 9.63 5.98 -5.33
C HIS A 28 8.13 5.88 -5.65
N PRO A 29 7.62 6.56 -6.70
CA PRO A 29 6.19 6.55 -7.06
C PRO A 29 5.58 5.16 -7.22
N SER A 30 6.37 4.15 -7.63
CA SER A 30 5.91 2.75 -7.74
C SER A 30 5.51 2.11 -6.41
N LEU A 31 5.96 2.64 -5.28
CA LEU A 31 5.58 2.20 -3.94
C LEU A 31 4.29 2.86 -3.45
N LEU A 32 3.84 3.90 -4.14
CA LEU A 32 2.67 4.70 -3.76
C LEU A 32 1.49 4.40 -4.67
N ARG A 33 0.30 4.42 -4.08
CA ARG A 33 -0.96 4.31 -4.79
C ARG A 33 -1.90 5.43 -4.34
N LYS A 34 -2.53 6.09 -5.31
CA LYS A 34 -3.62 7.04 -5.04
C LYS A 34 -4.80 6.32 -4.41
N ILE A 35 -5.46 6.98 -3.48
CA ILE A 35 -6.73 6.52 -2.89
C ILE A 35 -7.87 7.43 -3.37
N PRO A 36 -9.09 6.89 -3.54
CA PRO A 36 -10.22 7.66 -4.08
C PRO A 36 -10.58 8.89 -3.24
N GLN A 37 -10.34 8.85 -1.93
CA GLN A 37 -10.64 9.93 -0.99
C GLN A 37 -9.58 11.04 -1.01
N GLY A 38 -8.57 10.94 -1.86
CA GLY A 38 -7.48 11.90 -2.01
C GLY A 38 -6.20 11.49 -1.26
N GLY A 39 -5.07 11.88 -1.82
CA GLY A 39 -3.74 11.52 -1.32
C GLY A 39 -3.23 10.18 -1.86
N GLN A 40 -2.18 9.68 -1.22
CA GLN A 40 -1.49 8.45 -1.60
C GLN A 40 -1.07 7.66 -0.36
N LEU A 41 -1.00 6.34 -0.47
CA LEU A 41 -0.45 5.46 0.54
C LEU A 41 0.53 4.47 -0.10
N HIS A 42 1.36 3.84 0.72
CA HIS A 42 2.07 2.64 0.30
C HIS A 42 1.08 1.61 -0.23
N TYR A 43 1.40 0.92 -1.32
CA TYR A 43 0.41 0.10 -2.05
C TYR A 43 -0.32 -0.92 -1.17
N LEU A 44 0.34 -1.53 -0.15
CA LEU A 44 -0.32 -2.43 0.80
C LEU A 44 -1.29 -1.69 1.72
N ALA A 45 -0.88 -0.55 2.25
CA ALA A 45 -1.73 0.29 3.08
C ALA A 45 -2.91 0.89 2.28
N ALA A 46 -2.72 1.20 0.99
CA ALA A 46 -3.78 1.69 0.12
C ALA A 46 -4.87 0.62 -0.11
N ASP A 47 -4.48 -0.63 -0.32
CA ASP A 47 -5.43 -1.72 -0.47
C ASP A 47 -6.23 -1.96 0.80
N ALA A 48 -5.54 -2.00 1.93
CA ALA A 48 -6.14 -2.14 3.26
C ALA A 48 -7.09 -0.97 3.58
N TRP A 49 -6.70 0.26 3.24
CA TRP A 49 -7.52 1.45 3.40
C TRP A 49 -8.79 1.38 2.56
N ASN A 50 -8.69 1.05 1.29
CA ASN A 50 -9.84 0.97 0.39
C ASN A 50 -10.84 -0.11 0.85
N ALA A 51 -10.34 -1.29 1.25
CA ALA A 51 -11.17 -2.35 1.82
C ALA A 51 -11.90 -1.87 3.10
N MET A 52 -11.20 -1.15 3.97
CA MET A 52 -11.77 -0.60 5.20
C MET A 52 -12.82 0.48 4.91
N VAL A 53 -12.58 1.37 3.94
CA VAL A 53 -13.53 2.41 3.52
C VAL A 53 -14.81 1.80 2.98
N ASP A 54 -14.72 0.78 2.12
CA ASP A 54 -15.89 0.12 1.55
C ASP A 54 -16.71 -0.61 2.62
N ALA A 55 -16.04 -1.29 3.56
CA ALA A 55 -16.72 -1.92 4.70
C ALA A 55 -17.41 -0.89 5.61
N ALA A 56 -16.73 0.21 5.91
CA ALA A 56 -17.32 1.29 6.71
C ALA A 56 -18.55 1.91 6.01
N LYS A 57 -18.45 2.12 4.70
CA LYS A 57 -19.55 2.65 3.89
C LYS A 57 -20.77 1.70 3.89
N ALA A 58 -20.54 0.40 3.82
CA ALA A 58 -21.62 -0.60 3.93
C ALA A 58 -22.33 -0.52 5.28
N ASP A 59 -21.62 -0.17 6.35
CA ASP A 59 -22.17 0.06 7.69
C ASP A 59 -22.68 1.52 7.92
N GLY A 60 -22.73 2.32 6.85
CA GLY A 60 -23.20 3.70 6.88
C GLY A 60 -22.24 4.65 7.61
N VAL A 61 -20.94 4.35 7.60
CA VAL A 61 -19.87 5.18 8.17
C VAL A 61 -18.96 5.70 7.06
N GLU A 62 -18.83 7.02 6.95
CA GLU A 62 -17.90 7.63 6.00
C GLU A 62 -16.49 7.69 6.59
N LEU A 63 -15.48 7.16 5.88
CA LEU A 63 -14.07 7.33 6.18
C LEU A 63 -13.37 8.08 5.06
N LYS A 64 -12.63 9.11 5.42
CA LYS A 64 -11.76 9.86 4.51
C LYS A 64 -10.59 10.49 5.27
N PRO A 65 -9.45 10.74 4.63
CA PRO A 65 -8.38 11.53 5.24
C PRO A 65 -8.85 12.96 5.51
N THR A 66 -8.25 13.62 6.50
CA THR A 66 -8.51 15.03 6.79
C THR A 66 -8.08 15.92 5.60
N SER A 67 -6.94 15.60 5.00
CA SER A 67 -6.48 16.20 3.74
C SER A 67 -5.60 15.18 2.97
N SER A 68 -5.23 15.50 1.74
CA SER A 68 -4.30 14.66 0.97
C SER A 68 -2.91 14.58 1.61
N GLY A 69 -2.50 15.59 2.39
CA GLY A 69 -1.25 15.60 3.16
C GLY A 69 -1.28 14.74 4.42
N ASP A 70 -2.45 14.27 4.83
CA ASP A 70 -2.66 13.38 5.98
C ASP A 70 -2.67 11.89 5.58
N THR A 71 -2.06 11.59 4.44
CA THR A 71 -1.70 10.27 3.91
C THR A 71 -0.17 10.21 3.72
N TYR A 72 0.36 9.81 2.57
CA TYR A 72 1.79 9.95 2.31
C TYR A 72 2.20 11.42 2.28
N ARG A 73 3.24 11.74 3.04
CA ARG A 73 3.82 13.07 3.11
C ARG A 73 5.29 13.00 2.69
N SER A 74 5.68 13.77 1.67
CA SER A 74 7.08 13.86 1.25
C SER A 74 7.96 14.43 2.36
N TYR A 75 9.27 14.19 2.29
CA TYR A 75 10.24 14.75 3.22
C TYR A 75 10.17 16.28 3.25
N ASP A 76 10.08 16.90 2.07
CA ASP A 76 10.05 18.37 1.95
C ASP A 76 8.75 18.95 2.51
N ALA A 77 7.61 18.30 2.27
CA ALA A 77 6.34 18.71 2.87
C ALA A 77 6.36 18.57 4.40
N GLN A 78 6.95 17.49 4.93
CA GLN A 78 7.15 17.32 6.37
C GLN A 78 8.08 18.39 6.94
N LYS A 79 9.19 18.70 6.24
CA LYS A 79 10.14 19.73 6.64
C LYS A 79 9.50 21.11 6.65
N ALA A 80 8.76 21.46 5.62
CA ALA A 80 8.02 22.72 5.57
C ALA A 80 7.03 22.88 6.73
N GLY A 81 6.21 21.83 6.99
CA GLY A 81 5.28 21.81 8.12
C GLY A 81 5.98 21.87 9.47
N PHE A 82 7.16 21.26 9.62
CA PHE A 82 7.96 21.32 10.83
C PHE A 82 8.48 22.75 11.07
N LEU A 83 9.06 23.39 10.07
CA LEU A 83 9.59 24.77 10.17
C LEU A 83 8.50 25.83 10.43
N GLN A 84 7.26 25.57 9.99
CA GLN A 84 6.13 26.43 10.35
C GLN A 84 5.79 26.37 11.83
N ARG A 85 5.95 25.21 12.47
CA ARG A 85 5.50 24.92 13.83
C ARG A 85 6.58 25.07 14.88
N TYR A 86 7.85 24.92 14.51
CA TYR A 86 8.99 24.96 15.41
C TYR A 86 9.94 26.11 15.05
N GLN A 87 10.69 26.58 16.04
CA GLN A 87 11.72 27.60 15.91
C GLN A 87 12.96 27.26 16.75
N LEU A 88 14.08 27.91 16.45
CA LEU A 88 15.33 27.70 17.18
C LEU A 88 15.41 28.50 18.49
N GLU A 89 14.75 29.67 18.53
CA GLU A 89 14.72 30.51 19.73
C GLU A 89 13.96 29.77 20.83
N PRO A 90 14.56 29.65 22.04
CA PRO A 90 13.94 28.99 23.17
C PRO A 90 12.58 29.60 23.55
N ILE A 91 11.61 28.74 23.81
CA ILE A 91 10.31 29.11 24.37
C ILE A 91 10.08 28.32 25.65
N THR A 92 9.91 29.02 26.76
CA THR A 92 9.66 28.40 28.07
C THR A 92 8.38 27.57 28.06
N ASN A 93 8.44 26.37 28.66
CA ASN A 93 7.31 25.43 28.78
C ASN A 93 6.71 24.95 27.45
N GLN A 94 7.51 24.90 26.38
CA GLN A 94 7.13 24.31 25.11
C GLN A 94 7.85 22.99 24.85
N SER A 95 7.18 22.09 24.14
CA SER A 95 7.77 20.83 23.68
C SER A 95 8.93 21.10 22.72
N THR A 96 9.96 20.26 22.78
CA THR A 96 11.14 20.37 21.92
C THR A 96 11.32 19.13 21.03
N LYS A 97 12.00 19.31 19.92
CA LYS A 97 12.44 18.24 19.01
C LYS A 97 13.90 18.51 18.61
N THR A 98 14.66 17.44 18.44
CA THR A 98 16.01 17.54 17.84
C THR A 98 15.90 17.29 16.34
N PHE A 99 16.39 18.22 15.54
CA PHE A 99 16.44 18.10 14.08
C PHE A 99 17.70 18.79 13.54
N GLU A 100 18.43 18.12 12.66
CA GLU A 100 19.72 18.59 12.10
C GLU A 100 20.71 19.04 13.19
N GLY A 101 20.81 18.25 14.29
CA GLY A 101 21.71 18.53 15.41
C GLY A 101 21.33 19.71 16.28
N LYS A 102 20.20 20.37 16.05
CA LYS A 102 19.72 21.54 16.80
C LYS A 102 18.46 21.22 17.57
N THR A 103 18.26 21.92 18.70
CA THR A 103 17.01 21.89 19.47
C THR A 103 16.03 22.90 18.91
N TRP A 104 14.82 22.41 18.58
CA TRP A 104 13.72 23.22 18.04
C TRP A 104 12.59 23.24 19.05
N TYR A 105 12.01 24.41 19.27
CA TYR A 105 10.95 24.67 20.24
C TYR A 105 9.61 24.84 19.52
N LEU A 106 8.58 24.15 20.00
CA LEU A 106 7.22 24.27 19.46
C LEU A 106 6.69 25.68 19.71
N LYS A 107 6.24 26.36 18.67
CA LYS A 107 5.61 27.68 18.78
C LYS A 107 4.30 27.57 19.55
N LYS A 108 3.95 28.60 20.32
CA LYS A 108 2.70 28.63 21.12
C LYS A 108 1.48 28.43 20.20
N GLY A 109 0.55 27.58 20.65
CA GLY A 109 -0.69 27.30 19.92
C GLY A 109 -0.55 26.37 18.71
N MET A 110 0.65 25.89 18.38
CA MET A 110 0.84 24.94 17.30
C MET A 110 0.70 23.50 17.79
N ALA A 111 0.12 22.65 16.94
CA ALA A 111 0.10 21.21 17.16
C ALA A 111 1.49 20.60 16.89
N MET A 112 1.87 19.60 17.69
CA MET A 112 3.12 18.87 17.48
C MET A 112 3.16 18.21 16.10
N LEU A 113 4.37 18.12 15.54
CA LEU A 113 4.64 17.40 14.31
C LEU A 113 5.93 16.60 14.49
N ALA A 114 6.01 15.40 13.95
CA ALA A 114 7.23 14.61 13.95
C ALA A 114 8.33 15.31 13.14
N THR A 115 9.58 15.11 13.53
CA THR A 115 10.74 15.59 12.75
C THR A 115 10.72 14.98 11.34
N PRO A 116 11.23 15.70 10.33
CA PRO A 116 11.32 15.17 8.96
C PRO A 116 12.00 13.79 8.90
N GLY A 117 11.39 12.87 8.21
CA GLY A 117 11.88 11.50 8.09
C GLY A 117 11.55 10.57 9.27
N LYS A 118 10.82 11.04 10.30
CA LYS A 118 10.46 10.23 11.48
C LYS A 118 8.96 9.98 11.61
N SER A 119 8.16 10.40 10.63
CA SER A 119 6.71 10.20 10.62
C SER A 119 6.34 8.94 9.83
N GLN A 120 5.33 8.20 10.27
CA GLN A 120 4.75 7.09 9.51
C GLN A 120 4.08 7.56 8.21
N HIS A 121 3.65 8.82 8.14
CA HIS A 121 3.22 9.45 6.88
C HIS A 121 4.34 9.51 5.84
N ASN A 122 5.61 9.64 6.27
CA ASN A 122 6.74 9.61 5.34
C ASN A 122 6.99 8.23 4.72
N LEU A 123 6.38 7.17 5.28
CA LEU A 123 6.42 5.81 4.74
C LEU A 123 5.14 5.44 3.98
N GLY A 124 4.15 6.35 3.93
CA GLY A 124 2.85 6.08 3.34
C GLY A 124 2.04 5.02 4.10
N LEU A 125 2.35 4.79 5.38
CA LEU A 125 1.68 3.80 6.21
C LEU A 125 0.63 4.41 7.13
N ALA A 126 0.56 5.73 7.28
CA ALA A 126 -0.36 6.41 8.19
C ALA A 126 -1.46 7.18 7.45
N VAL A 127 -2.62 7.28 8.10
CA VAL A 127 -3.74 8.12 7.70
C VAL A 127 -4.28 8.84 8.91
N ASP A 128 -4.47 10.17 8.78
CA ASP A 128 -5.23 10.95 9.76
C ASP A 128 -6.68 11.10 9.27
N ILE A 129 -7.59 10.43 9.97
CA ILE A 129 -9.00 10.31 9.58
C ILE A 129 -9.77 11.56 9.99
N HIS A 130 -10.47 12.16 9.02
CA HIS A 130 -11.34 13.31 9.26
C HIS A 130 -12.43 13.01 10.30
N THR A 131 -12.56 13.90 11.29
CA THR A 131 -13.55 13.79 12.37
C THR A 131 -13.64 12.39 13.02
N ALA A 132 -12.48 11.72 13.18
CA ALA A 132 -12.40 10.38 13.75
C ALA A 132 -13.01 10.25 15.16
N GLY A 133 -12.99 11.33 15.94
CA GLY A 133 -13.60 11.39 17.28
C GLY A 133 -15.13 11.43 17.31
N GLU A 134 -15.80 11.54 16.14
CA GLU A 134 -17.25 11.46 16.08
C GLU A 134 -17.71 10.06 16.55
N LYS A 135 -18.65 9.99 17.46
CA LYS A 135 -19.00 8.79 18.23
C LYS A 135 -19.28 7.55 17.35
N LYS A 136 -20.06 7.72 16.28
CA LYS A 136 -20.43 6.60 15.39
C LYS A 136 -19.18 6.08 14.67
N ARG A 137 -18.37 6.99 14.15
CA ARG A 137 -17.13 6.68 13.42
C ARG A 137 -16.09 6.05 14.33
N LEU A 138 -15.86 6.63 15.50
CA LEU A 138 -14.92 6.12 16.47
C LEU A 138 -15.27 4.71 16.94
N ASN A 139 -16.55 4.46 17.27
CA ASN A 139 -17.01 3.14 17.67
C ASN A 139 -16.81 2.11 16.55
N TRP A 140 -17.07 2.50 15.30
CA TRP A 140 -16.84 1.63 14.16
C TRP A 140 -15.35 1.32 13.97
N LEU A 141 -14.49 2.33 14.07
CA LEU A 141 -13.03 2.16 13.97
C LEU A 141 -12.52 1.22 15.07
N ILE A 142 -12.91 1.41 16.32
CA ILE A 142 -12.52 0.55 17.45
C ILE A 142 -12.89 -0.91 17.20
N ALA A 143 -14.04 -1.17 16.62
CA ALA A 143 -14.52 -2.52 16.35
C ALA A 143 -13.87 -3.19 15.12
N ASN A 144 -13.32 -2.42 14.19
CA ASN A 144 -12.99 -2.94 12.86
C ASN A 144 -11.56 -2.67 12.38
N VAL A 145 -10.89 -1.61 12.84
CA VAL A 145 -9.62 -1.14 12.26
C VAL A 145 -8.55 -2.23 12.16
N LEU A 146 -8.44 -3.10 13.17
CA LEU A 146 -7.50 -4.22 13.22
C LEU A 146 -7.77 -5.29 12.14
N LYS A 147 -9.03 -5.48 11.73
CA LYS A 147 -9.40 -6.45 10.68
C LYS A 147 -8.78 -6.12 9.33
N PHE A 148 -8.48 -4.82 9.13
CA PHE A 148 -7.86 -4.29 7.92
C PHE A 148 -6.36 -4.01 8.09
N GLY A 149 -5.77 -4.42 9.22
CA GLY A 149 -4.34 -4.27 9.49
C GLY A 149 -3.91 -2.87 9.89
N PHE A 150 -4.84 -2.03 10.33
CA PHE A 150 -4.51 -0.73 10.92
C PHE A 150 -4.62 -0.76 12.45
N SER A 151 -3.84 0.11 13.10
CA SER A 151 -3.89 0.35 14.55
C SER A 151 -3.49 1.79 14.84
N TRP A 152 -3.86 2.28 16.02
CA TRP A 152 -3.44 3.59 16.50
C TRP A 152 -1.98 3.62 16.94
N GLU A 153 -1.41 4.81 17.05
CA GLU A 153 -0.11 5.06 17.66
C GLU A 153 -0.25 5.58 19.08
N VAL A 154 -1.18 6.51 19.29
CA VAL A 154 -1.41 7.16 20.58
C VAL A 154 -2.91 7.22 20.85
N VAL A 155 -3.35 6.55 21.91
CA VAL A 155 -4.73 6.54 22.35
C VAL A 155 -4.84 7.06 23.80
N PRO A 156 -5.92 7.72 24.14
CA PRO A 156 -7.05 8.18 23.33
C PRO A 156 -6.83 9.56 22.67
N SER A 157 -5.65 10.18 22.81
CA SER A 157 -5.43 11.57 22.44
C SER A 157 -5.38 11.86 20.95
N GLU A 158 -5.04 10.85 20.13
CA GLU A 158 -4.97 10.98 18.66
C GLU A 158 -5.89 9.97 17.96
N PRO A 159 -7.23 10.10 18.11
CA PRO A 159 -8.18 9.15 17.53
C PRO A 159 -8.18 9.11 16.00
N TRP A 160 -7.61 10.13 15.38
CA TRP A 160 -7.51 10.26 13.94
C TRP A 160 -6.32 9.48 13.34
N HIS A 161 -5.21 9.32 14.10
CA HIS A 161 -3.95 8.79 13.60
C HIS A 161 -3.89 7.28 13.67
N ILE A 162 -4.09 6.63 12.52
CA ILE A 162 -3.95 5.18 12.37
C ILE A 162 -2.79 4.82 11.45
N ARG A 163 -2.19 3.64 11.66
CA ARG A 163 -1.04 3.16 10.89
C ARG A 163 -1.28 1.72 10.44
N TYR A 164 -0.86 1.41 9.23
CA TYR A 164 -0.80 0.03 8.75
C TYR A 164 0.34 -0.73 9.45
N THR A 165 0.04 -1.90 10.03
CA THR A 165 0.93 -2.60 10.96
C THR A 165 1.42 -3.96 10.48
N GLU A 166 0.86 -4.50 9.40
CA GLU A 166 1.02 -5.92 9.03
C GLU A 166 2.26 -6.21 8.18
N GLY A 167 3.06 -5.21 7.81
CA GLY A 167 4.22 -5.42 6.94
C GLY A 167 3.81 -5.92 5.56
N ASP A 168 4.38 -7.06 5.13
CA ASP A 168 4.03 -7.70 3.85
C ASP A 168 2.81 -8.65 3.99
N GLN A 169 2.27 -8.83 5.17
CA GLN A 169 1.08 -9.65 5.38
C GLN A 169 -0.17 -8.87 4.97
N VAL A 170 -1.06 -9.53 4.23
CA VAL A 170 -2.33 -8.95 3.85
C VAL A 170 -3.41 -9.54 4.75
N PRO A 171 -4.15 -8.73 5.54
CA PRO A 171 -5.25 -9.20 6.38
C PRO A 171 -6.31 -9.95 5.58
N GLN A 172 -7.01 -10.89 6.23
CA GLN A 172 -8.00 -11.73 5.57
C GLN A 172 -9.13 -10.89 4.93
N ALA A 173 -9.66 -9.91 5.64
CA ALA A 173 -10.70 -9.01 5.11
C ALA A 173 -10.23 -8.24 3.85
N VAL A 174 -8.94 -7.89 3.79
CA VAL A 174 -8.36 -7.22 2.62
C VAL A 174 -8.20 -8.19 1.44
N LYS A 175 -7.82 -9.46 1.71
CA LYS A 175 -7.75 -10.50 0.66
C LYS A 175 -9.10 -10.75 0.03
N GLU A 176 -10.14 -10.87 0.86
CA GLU A 176 -11.53 -11.07 0.40
C GLU A 176 -12.00 -9.88 -0.44
N TRP A 177 -11.71 -8.65 0.01
CA TRP A 177 -12.02 -7.44 -0.75
C TRP A 177 -11.29 -7.40 -2.10
N LEU A 178 -10.02 -7.80 -2.17
CA LEU A 178 -9.23 -7.83 -3.41
C LEU A 178 -9.76 -8.84 -4.43
N VAL A 179 -10.36 -9.93 -3.98
CA VAL A 179 -11.04 -10.91 -4.88
C VAL A 179 -12.26 -10.27 -5.55
N LEU A 180 -13.00 -9.46 -4.81
CA LEU A 180 -14.21 -8.78 -5.32
C LEU A 180 -13.89 -7.50 -6.10
N ASN A 181 -12.70 -6.95 -5.90
CA ASN A 181 -12.21 -5.72 -6.53
C ASN A 181 -10.87 -6.00 -7.22
N PRO A 182 -10.87 -6.82 -8.28
CA PRO A 182 -9.65 -7.10 -9.03
C PRO A 182 -9.10 -5.78 -9.57
N LYS A 183 -7.82 -5.53 -9.31
CA LYS A 183 -7.15 -4.33 -9.81
C LYS A 183 -7.05 -4.43 -11.31
N GLU A 184 -7.45 -3.37 -12.01
CA GLU A 184 -6.98 -3.16 -13.37
C GLU A 184 -5.45 -3.34 -13.40
N PRO A 185 -4.90 -4.06 -14.38
CA PRO A 185 -3.46 -4.23 -14.48
C PRO A 185 -2.82 -2.86 -14.44
N SER A 186 -2.00 -2.62 -13.43
CA SER A 186 -1.31 -1.34 -13.23
C SER A 186 -0.46 -1.07 -14.48
N ILE A 187 -0.89 -0.13 -15.31
CA ILE A 187 -0.15 0.35 -16.49
C ILE A 187 1.02 1.21 -15.98
N PHE A 188 1.95 0.59 -15.27
CA PHE A 188 3.22 1.22 -14.94
C PHE A 188 4.21 0.91 -16.06
N GLY A 189 4.50 1.92 -16.87
CA GLY A 189 5.52 1.87 -17.91
C GLY A 189 5.08 2.19 -19.33
N THR A 190 3.83 2.63 -19.55
CA THR A 190 3.43 3.10 -20.89
C THR A 190 3.97 4.52 -21.14
N THR A 191 4.74 4.67 -22.22
CA THR A 191 5.14 5.97 -22.77
C THR A 191 3.92 6.78 -23.17
N THR A 192 4.10 8.10 -23.37
CA THR A 192 3.03 9.02 -23.81
C THR A 192 2.37 8.54 -25.12
N GLU A 193 3.11 7.88 -25.98
CA GLU A 193 2.63 7.31 -27.25
C GLU A 193 1.74 6.08 -27.06
N GLN A 194 2.05 5.23 -26.09
CA GLN A 194 1.21 4.07 -25.73
C GLN A 194 -0.10 4.51 -25.05
N LYS A 195 -0.08 5.62 -24.27
CA LYS A 195 -1.30 6.24 -23.74
C LYS A 195 -2.20 6.80 -24.85
N ALA A 196 -1.63 7.43 -25.87
CA ALA A 196 -2.38 7.96 -27.00
C ALA A 196 -3.05 6.85 -27.83
N ALA A 197 -2.37 5.70 -27.99
CA ALA A 197 -2.92 4.54 -28.70
C ALA A 197 -4.07 3.87 -27.92
N LEU A 198 -4.05 3.88 -26.58
CA LEU A 198 -5.14 3.37 -25.74
C LEU A 198 -6.37 4.29 -25.79
N ILE A 199 -6.17 5.61 -25.76
CA ILE A 199 -7.28 6.61 -25.84
C ILE A 199 -7.97 6.54 -27.20
N GLN A 200 -7.21 6.33 -28.30
CA GLN A 200 -7.80 6.16 -29.63
C GLN A 200 -8.60 4.85 -29.79
N LYS A 201 -8.33 3.81 -28.98
CA LYS A 201 -9.12 2.55 -28.96
C LYS A 201 -10.47 2.70 -28.24
N GLU A 202 -10.57 3.59 -27.25
CA GLU A 202 -11.85 3.85 -26.54
C GLU A 202 -12.88 4.64 -27.37
N GLU A 203 -12.43 5.35 -28.40
CA GLU A 203 -13.31 6.16 -29.27
C GLU A 203 -13.96 5.36 -30.43
N ASN A 204 -13.70 4.03 -30.55
CA ASN A 204 -14.28 3.22 -31.60
C ASN A 204 -14.91 1.90 -31.09
N PRO A 205 -16.20 1.90 -30.64
CA PRO A 205 -16.84 0.78 -29.96
C PRO A 205 -17.26 -0.39 -30.88
N GLY A 206 -16.67 -0.54 -32.07
CA GLY A 206 -17.05 -1.54 -33.07
C GLY A 206 -16.11 -2.73 -33.26
N ALA A 207 -14.96 -2.78 -32.62
CA ALA A 207 -13.99 -3.86 -32.80
C ALA A 207 -14.10 -4.90 -31.69
N LYS A 208 -14.72 -6.04 -31.97
CA LYS A 208 -14.60 -7.25 -31.17
C LYS A 208 -13.16 -7.72 -31.19
N ASN A 209 -12.39 -7.47 -30.13
CA ASN A 209 -11.05 -8.00 -29.96
C ASN A 209 -11.04 -9.06 -28.86
N ASN A 210 -11.09 -10.33 -29.30
CA ASN A 210 -10.45 -11.44 -28.61
C ASN A 210 -8.94 -11.32 -28.87
N GLU A 211 -8.24 -10.41 -28.20
CA GLU A 211 -6.77 -10.44 -28.16
C GLU A 211 -6.35 -11.56 -27.19
N LYS A 212 -6.19 -12.78 -27.72
CA LYS A 212 -5.28 -13.75 -27.13
C LYS A 212 -3.93 -13.07 -27.06
N GLU A 213 -3.44 -12.83 -25.84
CA GLU A 213 -2.08 -12.36 -25.65
C GLU A 213 -1.14 -13.23 -26.47
N ASP A 214 -0.29 -12.63 -27.28
CA ASP A 214 0.64 -13.36 -28.14
C ASP A 214 1.67 -14.07 -27.26
N ILE A 215 1.37 -15.31 -26.90
CA ILE A 215 2.18 -16.15 -26.01
C ILE A 215 3.57 -16.38 -26.61
N ASP A 216 3.69 -16.29 -27.94
CA ASP A 216 4.95 -16.48 -28.63
C ASP A 216 5.91 -15.28 -28.42
N SER A 217 5.39 -14.14 -27.95
CA SER A 217 6.21 -12.97 -27.58
C SER A 217 6.72 -13.01 -26.12
N LEU A 218 6.23 -13.93 -25.28
CA LEU A 218 6.64 -14.00 -23.88
C LEU A 218 8.00 -14.71 -23.73
N PRO A 219 8.92 -14.13 -22.92
CA PRO A 219 10.26 -14.72 -22.75
C PRO A 219 10.20 -15.99 -21.89
N ASN A 220 11.14 -16.91 -22.13
CA ASN A 220 11.41 -17.97 -21.18
C ASN A 220 12.00 -17.38 -19.90
N LEU A 221 11.53 -17.85 -18.72
CA LEU A 221 12.01 -17.42 -17.42
C LEU A 221 12.68 -18.58 -16.70
N ASN A 222 13.85 -18.32 -16.13
CA ASN A 222 14.63 -19.29 -15.36
C ASN A 222 15.34 -18.59 -14.19
N ASP A 223 16.04 -19.37 -13.39
CA ASP A 223 16.80 -18.85 -12.25
C ASP A 223 17.78 -17.74 -12.70
N GLY A 224 17.78 -16.63 -11.96
CA GLY A 224 18.53 -15.41 -12.27
C GLY A 224 17.81 -14.40 -13.17
N THR A 225 16.70 -14.77 -13.84
CA THR A 225 15.91 -13.82 -14.63
C THR A 225 15.28 -12.76 -13.72
N LYS A 226 15.26 -11.49 -14.16
CA LYS A 226 14.64 -10.37 -13.42
C LYS A 226 13.76 -9.55 -14.35
N GLY A 227 12.76 -8.86 -13.76
CA GLY A 227 11.95 -7.87 -14.44
C GLY A 227 10.46 -8.17 -14.47
N THR A 228 9.75 -7.45 -15.34
CA THR A 228 8.27 -7.43 -15.40
C THR A 228 7.66 -8.78 -15.78
N ALA A 229 8.29 -9.53 -16.67
CA ALA A 229 7.82 -10.86 -17.06
C ALA A 229 7.88 -11.85 -15.89
N VAL A 230 8.93 -11.79 -15.06
CA VAL A 230 9.04 -12.59 -13.83
C VAL A 230 7.93 -12.22 -12.86
N ARG A 231 7.73 -10.92 -12.63
CA ARG A 231 6.67 -10.44 -11.74
C ARG A 231 5.28 -10.86 -12.22
N LYS A 232 5.02 -10.80 -13.54
CA LYS A 232 3.78 -11.31 -14.14
C LYS A 232 3.58 -12.79 -13.84
N CYS A 233 4.59 -13.62 -14.07
CA CYS A 233 4.57 -15.04 -13.76
C CYS A 233 4.25 -15.29 -12.27
N GLN A 234 4.90 -14.57 -11.36
CA GLN A 234 4.68 -14.69 -9.92
C GLN A 234 3.24 -14.30 -9.52
N LEU A 235 2.66 -13.27 -10.14
CA LEU A 235 1.27 -12.87 -9.92
C LEU A 235 0.29 -13.94 -10.40
N LEU A 236 0.53 -14.53 -11.58
CA LEU A 236 -0.31 -15.60 -12.12
C LEU A 236 -0.23 -16.87 -11.25
N LEU A 237 0.94 -17.23 -10.76
CA LEU A 237 1.12 -18.32 -9.79
C LEU A 237 0.31 -18.09 -8.52
N ALA A 238 0.36 -16.88 -7.96
CA ALA A 238 -0.40 -16.54 -6.78
C ALA A 238 -1.91 -16.63 -7.03
N ALA A 239 -2.41 -16.17 -8.19
CA ALA A 239 -3.80 -16.28 -8.60
C ALA A 239 -4.28 -17.75 -8.74
N LYS A 240 -3.36 -18.66 -9.13
CA LYS A 240 -3.62 -20.10 -9.23
C LYS A 240 -3.40 -20.88 -7.92
N GLY A 241 -3.24 -20.17 -6.80
CA GLY A 241 -3.10 -20.77 -5.47
C GLY A 241 -1.69 -21.24 -5.11
N PHE A 242 -0.67 -20.80 -5.87
CA PHE A 242 0.73 -21.05 -5.54
C PHE A 242 1.33 -19.79 -4.91
N PRO A 243 1.43 -19.71 -3.57
CA PRO A 243 1.87 -18.51 -2.89
C PRO A 243 3.32 -18.19 -3.26
N THR A 244 3.50 -17.07 -3.95
CA THR A 244 4.79 -16.53 -4.35
C THR A 244 4.80 -15.04 -4.14
N ARG A 245 6.00 -14.49 -3.96
CA ARG A 245 6.21 -13.06 -3.84
C ARG A 245 6.44 -12.48 -5.24
N PRO A 246 5.63 -11.50 -5.69
CA PRO A 246 5.83 -10.87 -7.00
C PRO A 246 6.91 -9.76 -6.92
N ASP A 247 8.14 -10.15 -6.56
CA ASP A 247 9.30 -9.25 -6.46
C ASP A 247 10.00 -8.99 -7.81
N GLY A 248 9.64 -9.76 -8.84
CA GLY A 248 10.27 -9.67 -10.15
C GLY A 248 11.65 -10.32 -10.21
N GLU A 249 12.02 -11.12 -9.21
CA GLU A 249 13.28 -11.90 -9.19
C GLU A 249 12.97 -13.40 -9.28
N TYR A 250 13.46 -14.04 -10.32
CA TYR A 250 13.34 -15.49 -10.48
C TYR A 250 14.51 -16.17 -9.77
N GLY A 251 14.31 -16.51 -8.51
CA GLY A 251 15.29 -17.20 -7.70
C GLY A 251 14.88 -18.65 -7.38
N PRO A 252 15.66 -19.35 -6.53
CA PRO A 252 15.39 -20.75 -6.17
C PRO A 252 13.99 -21.01 -5.60
N LYS A 253 13.42 -20.04 -4.90
CA LYS A 253 12.02 -20.12 -4.37
C LYS A 253 11.00 -20.11 -5.51
N THR A 254 11.16 -19.23 -6.50
CA THR A 254 10.29 -19.17 -7.67
C THR A 254 10.43 -20.45 -8.50
N THR A 255 11.64 -20.93 -8.71
CA THR A 255 11.93 -22.21 -9.38
C THR A 255 11.17 -23.38 -8.72
N ALA A 256 11.24 -23.48 -7.39
CA ALA A 256 10.55 -24.54 -6.65
C ALA A 256 9.02 -24.46 -6.77
N ILE A 257 8.47 -23.25 -6.80
CA ILE A 257 7.02 -23.02 -6.98
C ILE A 257 6.59 -23.38 -8.40
N ILE A 258 7.36 -22.99 -9.41
CA ILE A 258 7.10 -23.35 -10.82
C ILE A 258 7.10 -24.87 -11.01
N ARG A 259 8.05 -25.60 -10.42
CA ARG A 259 8.06 -27.07 -10.48
C ARG A 259 6.78 -27.67 -9.91
N LYS A 260 6.30 -27.20 -8.77
CA LYS A 260 5.03 -27.63 -8.18
C LYS A 260 3.83 -27.28 -9.07
N PHE A 261 3.83 -26.13 -9.69
CA PHE A 261 2.80 -25.74 -10.65
C PHE A 261 2.81 -26.65 -11.89
N GLN A 262 3.98 -26.88 -12.49
CA GLN A 262 4.15 -27.78 -13.63
C GLN A 262 3.70 -29.19 -13.32
N GLU A 263 4.01 -29.73 -12.14
CA GLU A 263 3.57 -31.05 -11.68
C GLU A 263 2.05 -31.11 -11.58
N LYS A 264 1.40 -30.11 -10.97
CA LYS A 264 -0.07 -30.03 -10.86
C LYS A 264 -0.74 -29.93 -12.22
N GLU A 265 -0.19 -29.15 -13.13
CA GLU A 265 -0.73 -28.98 -14.50
C GLU A 265 -0.28 -30.09 -15.47
N LYS A 266 0.41 -31.13 -14.97
CA LYS A 266 0.93 -32.27 -15.76
C LYS A 266 1.84 -31.86 -16.92
N LEU A 267 2.63 -30.81 -16.71
CA LEU A 267 3.66 -30.33 -17.62
C LEU A 267 5.02 -30.97 -17.31
N SER A 268 5.98 -30.81 -18.20
CA SER A 268 7.38 -31.16 -17.93
C SER A 268 7.92 -30.35 -16.75
N VAL A 269 8.38 -31.01 -15.68
CA VAL A 269 8.82 -30.37 -14.42
C VAL A 269 10.25 -29.85 -14.55
N THR A 270 10.44 -28.81 -15.34
CA THR A 270 11.76 -28.20 -15.63
C THR A 270 12.16 -27.14 -14.62
N GLY A 271 11.17 -26.45 -14.02
CA GLY A 271 11.40 -25.24 -13.23
C GLY A 271 11.70 -24.02 -14.11
N ILE A 272 11.45 -24.09 -15.41
CA ILE A 272 11.57 -23.00 -16.38
C ILE A 272 10.17 -22.63 -16.86
N VAL A 273 9.85 -21.35 -16.94
CA VAL A 273 8.61 -20.90 -17.57
C VAL A 273 8.86 -20.77 -19.05
N ASP A 274 8.52 -21.83 -19.76
CA ASP A 274 8.51 -21.91 -21.21
C ASP A 274 7.12 -21.57 -21.78
N ARG A 275 6.95 -21.69 -23.09
CA ARG A 275 5.68 -21.44 -23.78
C ARG A 275 4.52 -22.26 -23.20
N GLN A 276 4.74 -23.56 -22.91
CA GLN A 276 3.69 -24.42 -22.36
C GLN A 276 3.31 -24.01 -20.94
N THR A 277 4.29 -23.64 -20.13
CA THR A 277 4.07 -23.13 -18.77
C THR A 277 3.32 -21.79 -18.80
N TRP A 278 3.66 -20.89 -19.74
CA TRP A 278 2.92 -19.63 -19.93
C TRP A 278 1.48 -19.87 -20.32
N MET A 279 1.22 -20.82 -21.26
CA MET A 279 -0.15 -21.18 -21.63
C MET A 279 -0.98 -21.63 -20.42
N ALA A 280 -0.43 -22.49 -19.58
CA ALA A 280 -1.09 -22.99 -18.39
C ALA A 280 -1.26 -21.89 -17.31
N LEU A 281 -0.35 -20.94 -17.22
CA LEU A 281 -0.48 -19.81 -16.31
C LEU A 281 -1.59 -18.83 -16.74
N LEU A 282 -1.79 -18.66 -18.05
CA LEU A 282 -2.74 -17.71 -18.64
C LEU A 282 -4.13 -18.30 -18.90
N SER A 283 -4.29 -19.63 -18.83
CA SER A 283 -5.58 -20.33 -18.91
C SER A 283 -6.39 -20.14 -17.62
#